data_b0c4afe3df5a0b30f7692902604acc81
#
_entry.id   b0c4afe3df5a0b30f7692902604acc81
#
_cell.length_a   1.000
_cell.length_b   1.000
_cell.length_c   1.000
_cell.angle_alpha   90.00
_cell.angle_beta   90.00
_cell.angle_gamma   90.00
#
_symmetry.space_group_name_H-M   'P 1'
#
loop_
_entity.id
_entity.type
_entity.pdbx_description
1 polymer ?
#
loop_
_entity_poly.entity_id
_entity_poly.type
_entity_poly.pdbx_seq_one_letter_code
_entity_poly.pdbx_strand_id
1 'polypeptide(L)'
;RIINMVINKPADTDGQPLKVVAISDIHLGYATNKTMLAGYVDMINAQRPDIVLIGGDLIDNSVAPLRYEHMEEELSKIYAPLGVYMVPGNHEYISGIEESEKFIAQTPIVLLRDSVAILPNQIQLIGRDDRHNKGRKTLGQLTANLDKSKPVILLDHQPYDLEKTEEAGVDL
;
A
#
# COMPACT_ATOMS: atom_id res chain seq x y z
N ARG A 1 11.27 -10.97 6.98
CA ARG A 1 11.17 -12.24 6.25
C ARG A 1 11.30 -11.98 4.75
N ILE A 2 12.04 -12.84 4.03
CA ILE A 2 12.13 -12.79 2.56
C ILE A 2 11.25 -13.92 2.00
N ILE A 3 10.42 -13.60 1.02
CA ILE A 3 9.57 -14.54 0.29
C ILE A 3 9.87 -14.35 -1.19
N ASN A 4 10.17 -15.44 -1.89
CA ASN A 4 10.35 -15.42 -3.35
C ASN A 4 9.09 -16.01 -3.98
N MET A 5 8.51 -15.28 -4.92
CA MET A 5 7.33 -15.69 -5.67
C MET A 5 7.58 -15.52 -7.15
N VAL A 6 6.91 -16.35 -7.96
CA VAL A 6 6.98 -16.27 -9.42
C VAL A 6 5.56 -16.06 -9.95
N ILE A 7 5.36 -14.97 -10.67
CA ILE A 7 4.14 -14.71 -11.44
C ILE A 7 4.46 -15.00 -12.91
N ASN A 8 3.82 -16.00 -13.50
CA ASN A 8 4.04 -16.42 -14.89
C ASN A 8 3.28 -15.54 -15.88
N LYS A 9 3.49 -14.22 -15.81
CA LYS A 9 2.90 -13.23 -16.70
C LYS A 9 3.96 -12.21 -17.13
N PRO A 10 3.90 -11.68 -18.36
CA PRO A 10 4.88 -10.72 -18.85
C PRO A 10 4.75 -9.37 -18.11
N ALA A 11 5.89 -8.86 -17.66
CA ALA A 11 6.05 -7.51 -17.14
C ALA A 11 7.37 -6.94 -17.66
N ASP A 12 7.45 -5.62 -17.80
CA ASP A 12 8.66 -4.95 -18.27
C ASP A 12 9.66 -4.80 -17.12
N THR A 13 10.37 -5.89 -16.81
CA THR A 13 11.36 -5.95 -15.73
C THR A 13 12.77 -6.28 -16.24
N ASP A 14 12.99 -6.25 -17.56
CA ASP A 14 14.25 -6.66 -18.21
C ASP A 14 14.74 -8.06 -17.72
N GLY A 15 13.81 -8.93 -17.34
CA GLY A 15 14.09 -10.24 -16.78
C GLY A 15 14.66 -10.23 -15.36
N GLN A 16 14.69 -9.08 -14.70
CA GLN A 16 15.17 -8.97 -13.32
C GLN A 16 14.04 -9.17 -12.31
N PRO A 17 14.33 -9.77 -11.15
CA PRO A 17 13.36 -9.87 -10.07
C PRO A 17 12.95 -8.49 -9.56
N LEU A 18 11.65 -8.27 -9.36
CA LEU A 18 11.14 -7.07 -8.70
C LEU A 18 11.29 -7.21 -7.18
N LYS A 19 11.96 -6.26 -6.55
CA LYS A 19 12.09 -6.22 -5.10
C LYS A 19 10.97 -5.38 -4.49
N VAL A 20 10.05 -6.04 -3.84
CA VAL A 20 8.93 -5.45 -3.13
C VAL A 20 9.22 -5.41 -1.63
N VAL A 21 9.08 -4.26 -0.99
CA VAL A 21 8.97 -4.17 0.46
C VAL A 21 7.50 -3.96 0.81
N ALA A 22 6.92 -4.92 1.53
CA ALA A 22 5.55 -4.82 2.05
C ALA A 22 5.60 -4.59 3.57
N ILE A 23 4.83 -3.60 4.03
CA ILE A 23 4.65 -3.27 5.44
C ILE A 23 3.17 -3.07 5.73
N SER A 24 2.76 -3.28 6.97
CA SER A 24 1.39 -3.07 7.44
C SER A 24 1.39 -2.82 8.95
N ASP A 25 0.32 -2.24 9.48
CA ASP A 25 0.06 -2.14 10.91
C ASP A 25 1.18 -1.44 11.70
N ILE A 26 1.67 -0.33 11.18
CA ILE A 26 2.72 0.48 11.80
C ILE A 26 2.19 1.27 13.00
N HIS A 27 0.90 1.71 12.93
CA HIS A 27 0.22 2.43 14.01
C HIS A 27 1.02 3.64 14.52
N LEU A 28 1.36 4.56 13.60
CA LEU A 28 2.02 5.82 13.95
C LEU A 28 1.13 6.64 14.86
N GLY A 29 1.70 7.15 15.94
CA GLY A 29 0.98 7.89 16.96
C GLY A 29 1.86 8.20 18.16
N TYR A 30 1.26 8.24 19.33
CA TYR A 30 2.02 8.53 20.56
C TYR A 30 3.00 7.41 20.95
N ALA A 31 2.65 6.15 20.69
CA ALA A 31 3.50 5.01 21.02
C ALA A 31 4.58 4.78 19.95
N THR A 32 4.18 4.82 18.67
CA THR A 32 5.10 4.72 17.55
C THR A 32 5.39 6.13 17.02
N ASN A 33 6.40 6.76 17.58
CA ASN A 33 6.76 8.15 17.38
C ASN A 33 7.70 8.35 16.17
N LYS A 34 8.05 9.61 15.85
CA LYS A 34 8.94 9.96 14.72
C LYS A 34 10.30 9.27 14.77
N THR A 35 10.88 9.06 15.97
CA THR A 35 12.18 8.38 16.10
C THR A 35 12.08 6.91 15.69
N MET A 36 11.01 6.22 16.07
CA MET A 36 10.78 4.84 15.64
C MET A 36 10.52 4.77 14.14
N LEU A 37 9.72 5.71 13.61
CA LEU A 37 9.46 5.83 12.18
C LEU A 37 10.76 6.01 11.39
N ALA A 38 11.69 6.85 11.84
CA ALA A 38 13.00 7.02 11.20
C ALA A 38 13.75 5.69 11.09
N GLY A 39 13.74 4.88 12.15
CA GLY A 39 14.32 3.54 12.11
C GLY A 39 13.65 2.61 11.09
N TYR A 40 12.33 2.67 10.95
CA TYR A 40 11.61 1.88 9.95
C TYR A 40 11.93 2.36 8.53
N VAL A 41 12.00 3.66 8.30
CA VAL A 41 12.38 4.25 7.00
C VAL A 41 13.80 3.81 6.60
N ASP A 42 14.75 3.86 7.54
CA ASP A 42 16.12 3.37 7.30
C ASP A 42 16.13 1.87 6.94
N MET A 43 15.35 1.05 7.63
CA MET A 43 15.23 -0.38 7.34
C MET A 43 14.64 -0.64 5.96
N ILE A 44 13.61 0.11 5.55
CA ILE A 44 12.99 0.03 4.23
C ILE A 44 14.01 0.40 3.15
N ASN A 45 14.64 1.56 3.28
CA ASN A 45 15.59 2.08 2.30
C ASN A 45 16.84 1.22 2.18
N ALA A 46 17.31 0.60 3.28
CA ALA A 46 18.41 -0.36 3.28
C ALA A 46 18.14 -1.60 2.41
N GLN A 47 16.86 -1.95 2.21
CA GLN A 47 16.47 -3.03 1.29
C GLN A 47 16.63 -2.62 -0.18
N ARG A 48 16.73 -1.33 -0.51
CA ARG A 48 16.72 -0.81 -1.88
C ARG A 48 15.54 -1.38 -2.69
N PRO A 49 14.29 -1.14 -2.23
CA PRO A 49 13.12 -1.69 -2.92
C PRO A 49 12.90 -1.02 -4.27
N ASP A 50 12.33 -1.76 -5.22
CA ASP A 50 11.80 -1.18 -6.46
C ASP A 50 10.44 -0.53 -6.21
N ILE A 51 9.66 -1.09 -5.30
CA ILE A 51 8.35 -0.60 -4.89
C ILE A 51 8.12 -0.87 -3.39
N VAL A 52 7.42 0.04 -2.72
CA VAL A 52 6.96 -0.14 -1.34
C VAL A 52 5.43 -0.21 -1.32
N LEU A 53 4.89 -1.23 -0.65
CA LEU A 53 3.46 -1.46 -0.49
C LEU A 53 3.10 -1.39 0.99
N ILE A 54 2.14 -0.52 1.34
CA ILE A 54 1.65 -0.31 2.71
C ILE A 54 0.24 -0.87 2.80
N GLY A 55 0.09 -1.95 3.56
CA GLY A 55 -1.15 -2.73 3.66
C GLY A 55 -2.22 -2.12 4.58
N GLY A 56 -2.12 -0.86 4.95
CA GLY A 56 -3.06 -0.18 5.85
C GLY A 56 -2.57 -0.07 7.29
N ASP A 57 -3.36 0.60 8.13
CA ASP A 57 -3.08 0.87 9.54
C ASP A 57 -1.69 1.53 9.75
N LEU A 58 -1.38 2.49 8.89
CA LEU A 58 -0.20 3.34 9.03
C LEU A 58 -0.38 4.30 10.20
N ILE A 59 -1.59 4.88 10.35
CA ILE A 59 -1.97 5.81 11.39
C ILE A 59 -2.70 5.04 12.49
N ASP A 60 -2.47 5.36 13.78
CA ASP A 60 -3.17 4.69 14.87
C ASP A 60 -4.59 5.29 15.07
N ASN A 61 -4.77 6.14 16.09
CA ASN A 61 -6.10 6.64 16.48
C ASN A 61 -6.33 8.12 16.12
N SER A 62 -5.29 8.82 15.69
CA SER A 62 -5.35 10.26 15.38
C SER A 62 -4.15 10.70 14.56
N VAL A 63 -4.38 11.61 13.62
CA VAL A 63 -3.32 12.30 12.87
C VAL A 63 -2.63 13.42 13.68
N ALA A 64 -3.18 13.83 14.82
CA ALA A 64 -2.65 14.94 15.61
C ALA A 64 -1.19 14.74 16.05
N PRO A 65 -0.78 13.59 16.64
CA PRO A 65 0.62 13.38 17.00
C PRO A 65 1.54 13.34 15.78
N LEU A 66 1.07 12.84 14.63
CA LEU A 66 1.85 12.79 13.40
C LEU A 66 2.17 14.20 12.89
N ARG A 67 1.17 15.09 12.88
CA ARG A 67 1.35 16.50 12.51
C ARG A 67 2.23 17.25 13.51
N TYR A 68 2.05 16.99 14.79
CA TYR A 68 2.85 17.62 15.85
C TYR A 68 4.34 17.30 15.72
N GLU A 69 4.67 16.05 15.38
CA GLU A 69 6.04 15.60 15.20
C GLU A 69 6.57 15.77 13.76
N HIS A 70 5.77 16.30 12.83
CA HIS A 70 6.13 16.40 11.40
C HIS A 70 6.58 15.06 10.81
N MET A 71 5.78 14.01 11.02
CA MET A 71 6.11 12.66 10.54
C MET A 71 6.01 12.52 9.01
N GLU A 72 5.29 13.42 8.33
CA GLU A 72 5.24 13.52 6.87
C GLU A 72 6.64 13.73 6.25
N GLU A 73 7.51 14.47 6.94
CA GLU A 73 8.89 14.68 6.50
C GLU A 73 9.69 13.38 6.53
N GLU A 74 9.44 12.53 7.53
CA GLU A 74 10.12 11.25 7.67
C GLU A 74 9.60 10.24 6.65
N LEU A 75 8.28 10.14 6.49
CA LEU A 75 7.66 9.30 5.47
C LEU A 75 8.13 9.67 4.05
N SER A 76 8.40 10.95 3.81
CA SER A 76 8.89 11.45 2.52
C SER A 76 10.31 10.99 2.17
N LYS A 77 11.03 10.42 3.12
CA LYS A 77 12.37 9.83 2.88
C LYS A 77 12.32 8.40 2.36
N ILE A 78 11.15 7.75 2.36
CA ILE A 78 10.99 6.42 1.76
C ILE A 78 11.22 6.55 0.25
N TYR A 79 12.17 5.78 -0.28
CA TYR A 79 12.52 5.84 -1.68
C TYR A 79 12.33 4.48 -2.37
N ALA A 80 11.54 4.48 -3.43
CA ALA A 80 11.36 3.34 -4.32
C ALA A 80 11.11 3.87 -5.77
N PRO A 81 11.86 3.42 -6.78
CA PRO A 81 11.75 3.93 -8.16
C PRO A 81 10.36 3.80 -8.78
N LEU A 82 9.62 2.73 -8.43
CA LEU A 82 8.25 2.51 -8.90
C LEU A 82 7.18 3.13 -7.98
N GLY A 83 7.61 3.76 -6.89
CA GLY A 83 6.72 4.47 -5.98
C GLY A 83 6.41 3.75 -4.68
N VAL A 84 5.67 4.45 -3.83
CA VAL A 84 5.16 3.98 -2.53
C VAL A 84 3.64 4.02 -2.60
N TYR A 85 2.99 2.88 -2.42
CA TYR A 85 1.53 2.75 -2.52
C TYR A 85 0.96 2.23 -1.21
N MET A 86 -0.23 2.71 -0.86
CA MET A 86 -0.91 2.38 0.39
C MET A 86 -2.39 2.13 0.13
N VAL A 87 -2.99 1.24 0.92
CA VAL A 87 -4.44 1.15 1.09
C VAL A 87 -4.82 1.58 2.50
N PRO A 88 -6.02 2.11 2.73
CA PRO A 88 -6.47 2.38 4.09
C PRO A 88 -6.74 1.06 4.84
N GLY A 89 -6.45 1.05 6.12
CA GLY A 89 -6.94 0.06 7.05
C GLY A 89 -8.07 0.61 7.92
N ASN A 90 -8.49 -0.17 8.91
CA ASN A 90 -9.55 0.27 9.81
C ASN A 90 -9.13 1.46 10.70
N HIS A 91 -7.85 1.60 11.02
CA HIS A 91 -7.36 2.70 11.84
C HIS A 91 -7.36 4.05 11.11
N GLU A 92 -7.18 4.10 9.78
CA GLU A 92 -7.40 5.33 9.02
C GLU A 92 -8.86 5.82 9.12
N TYR A 93 -9.83 4.91 9.26
CA TYR A 93 -11.23 5.27 9.52
C TYR A 93 -11.47 5.69 10.98
N ILE A 94 -10.85 5.03 11.94
CA ILE A 94 -10.91 5.39 13.37
C ILE A 94 -10.32 6.79 13.59
N SER A 95 -9.20 7.10 12.98
CA SER A 95 -8.55 8.41 13.07
C SER A 95 -9.26 9.51 12.26
N GLY A 96 -10.26 9.15 11.46
CA GLY A 96 -10.98 10.02 10.53
C GLY A 96 -10.37 9.95 9.14
N ILE A 97 -11.03 9.24 8.23
CA ILE A 97 -10.49 8.93 6.89
C ILE A 97 -10.10 10.19 6.10
N GLU A 98 -10.90 11.26 6.16
CA GLU A 98 -10.60 12.51 5.46
C GLU A 98 -9.33 13.20 5.99
N GLU A 99 -9.10 13.17 7.31
CA GLU A 99 -7.91 13.74 7.93
C GLU A 99 -6.68 12.88 7.67
N SER A 100 -6.85 11.56 7.62
CA SER A 100 -5.81 10.61 7.23
C SER A 100 -5.39 10.82 5.78
N GLU A 101 -6.33 10.94 4.85
CA GLU A 101 -6.08 11.26 3.44
C GLU A 101 -5.31 12.59 3.29
N LYS A 102 -5.74 13.65 3.99
CA LYS A 102 -5.07 14.95 3.96
C LYS A 102 -3.62 14.88 4.50
N PHE A 103 -3.38 14.03 5.49
CA PHE A 103 -2.04 13.83 6.02
C PHE A 103 -1.17 13.05 5.01
N ILE A 104 -1.67 11.93 4.50
CA ILE A 104 -0.96 11.09 3.53
C ILE A 104 -0.65 11.89 2.25
N ALA A 105 -1.55 12.76 1.81
CA ALA A 105 -1.35 13.62 0.63
C ALA A 105 -0.19 14.64 0.77
N GLN A 106 0.37 14.82 1.97
CA GLN A 106 1.57 15.62 2.19
C GLN A 106 2.87 14.81 1.99
N THR A 107 2.75 13.55 1.68
CA THR A 107 3.86 12.61 1.46
C THR A 107 3.85 12.11 0.00
N PRO A 108 4.92 11.48 -0.49
CA PRO A 108 4.92 10.85 -1.81
C PRO A 108 4.11 9.52 -1.88
N ILE A 109 3.44 9.14 -0.81
CA ILE A 109 2.64 7.91 -0.75
C ILE A 109 1.37 8.09 -1.59
N VAL A 110 1.16 7.18 -2.53
CA VAL A 110 -0.07 7.12 -3.33
C VAL A 110 -1.10 6.27 -2.59
N LEU A 111 -2.13 6.90 -2.05
CA LEU A 111 -3.22 6.19 -1.40
C LEU A 111 -4.17 5.64 -2.46
N LEU A 112 -4.27 4.33 -2.53
CA LEU A 112 -5.21 3.61 -3.40
C LEU A 112 -6.46 3.24 -2.60
N ARG A 113 -7.56 3.89 -2.93
CA ARG A 113 -8.84 3.68 -2.28
C ARG A 113 -9.88 3.32 -3.33
N ASP A 114 -10.21 2.03 -3.43
CA ASP A 114 -11.04 1.45 -4.51
C ASP A 114 -10.59 1.89 -5.91
N SER A 115 -9.29 1.87 -6.13
CA SER A 115 -8.64 2.37 -7.34
C SER A 115 -7.54 1.45 -7.83
N VAL A 116 -7.11 1.69 -9.05
CA VAL A 116 -6.06 0.92 -9.72
C VAL A 116 -4.95 1.87 -10.18
N ALA A 117 -3.72 1.48 -9.93
CA ALA A 117 -2.53 2.09 -10.52
C ALA A 117 -1.90 1.10 -11.52
N ILE A 118 -1.55 1.61 -12.70
CA ILE A 118 -0.75 0.84 -13.68
C ILE A 118 0.68 1.36 -13.58
N LEU A 119 1.59 0.48 -13.17
CA LEU A 119 3.00 0.84 -13.01
C LEU A 119 3.71 0.92 -14.37
N PRO A 120 4.84 1.65 -14.47
CA PRO A 120 5.62 1.74 -15.71
C PRO A 120 6.00 0.38 -16.32
N ASN A 121 6.22 -0.63 -15.47
CA ASN A 121 6.53 -2.01 -15.86
C ASN A 121 5.27 -2.86 -16.17
N GLN A 122 4.12 -2.22 -16.37
CA GLN A 122 2.82 -2.83 -16.70
C GLN A 122 2.22 -3.73 -15.61
N ILE A 123 2.76 -3.74 -14.40
CA ILE A 123 2.09 -4.35 -13.25
C ILE A 123 0.87 -3.52 -12.87
N GLN A 124 -0.25 -4.17 -12.67
CA GLN A 124 -1.52 -3.55 -12.28
C GLN A 124 -1.72 -3.71 -10.78
N LEU A 125 -1.67 -2.60 -10.06
CA LEU A 125 -1.82 -2.57 -8.61
C LEU A 125 -3.22 -2.12 -8.24
N ILE A 126 -3.99 -2.98 -7.61
CA ILE A 126 -5.32 -2.70 -7.08
C ILE A 126 -5.18 -2.32 -5.61
N GLY A 127 -5.75 -1.18 -5.22
CA GLY A 127 -5.95 -0.84 -3.83
C GLY A 127 -7.43 -0.86 -3.47
N ARG A 128 -7.80 -1.73 -2.55
CA ARG A 128 -9.17 -1.86 -2.07
C ARG A 128 -9.38 -1.02 -0.83
N ASP A 129 -10.54 -0.35 -0.75
CA ASP A 129 -10.92 0.41 0.45
C ASP A 129 -11.24 -0.53 1.61
N ASP A 130 -11.15 -0.04 2.85
CA ASP A 130 -11.47 -0.82 4.03
C ASP A 130 -12.98 -1.09 4.15
N ARG A 131 -13.35 -2.11 4.91
CA ARG A 131 -14.74 -2.52 5.16
C ARG A 131 -15.56 -1.50 5.96
N HIS A 132 -14.94 -0.53 6.59
CA HIS A 132 -15.62 0.60 7.20
C HIS A 132 -16.41 1.41 6.14
N ASN A 133 -15.90 1.48 4.91
CA ASN A 133 -16.67 1.98 3.78
C ASN A 133 -17.67 0.92 3.32
N LYS A 134 -18.93 1.07 3.69
CA LYS A 134 -20.00 0.15 3.24
C LYS A 134 -20.28 0.23 1.74
N GLY A 135 -19.83 1.28 1.08
CA GLY A 135 -19.94 1.49 -0.36
C GLY A 135 -18.71 1.04 -1.15
N ARG A 136 -17.72 0.37 -0.50
CA ARG A 136 -16.49 -0.06 -1.19
C ARG A 136 -16.79 -0.93 -2.40
N LYS A 137 -15.99 -0.79 -3.45
CA LYS A 137 -16.15 -1.56 -4.68
C LYS A 137 -15.92 -3.05 -4.45
N THR A 138 -16.63 -3.85 -5.23
CA THR A 138 -16.36 -5.29 -5.33
C THR A 138 -15.07 -5.54 -6.12
N LEU A 139 -14.44 -6.70 -5.93
CA LEU A 139 -13.28 -7.10 -6.73
C LEU A 139 -13.61 -7.13 -8.22
N GLY A 140 -14.80 -7.64 -8.60
CA GLY A 140 -15.24 -7.64 -10.00
C GLY A 140 -15.30 -6.25 -10.62
N GLN A 141 -15.71 -5.22 -9.86
CA GLN A 141 -15.70 -3.83 -10.34
C GLN A 141 -14.27 -3.28 -10.50
N LEU A 142 -13.35 -3.64 -9.61
CA LEU A 142 -11.97 -3.19 -9.67
C LEU A 142 -11.16 -3.89 -10.77
N THR A 143 -11.50 -5.14 -11.09
CA THR A 143 -10.79 -5.93 -12.11
C THR A 143 -11.42 -5.87 -13.51
N ALA A 144 -12.59 -5.24 -13.66
CA ALA A 144 -13.38 -5.27 -14.90
C ALA A 144 -12.62 -4.78 -16.15
N ASN A 145 -11.72 -3.81 -15.97
CA ASN A 145 -10.97 -3.19 -17.07
C ASN A 145 -9.48 -3.55 -17.08
N LEU A 146 -9.06 -4.54 -16.29
CA LEU A 146 -7.67 -4.94 -16.22
C LEU A 146 -7.29 -5.90 -17.36
N ASP A 147 -6.07 -5.78 -17.82
CA ASP A 147 -5.46 -6.73 -18.73
C ASP A 147 -4.98 -7.97 -17.94
N LYS A 148 -5.78 -9.03 -17.95
CA LYS A 148 -5.46 -10.27 -17.24
C LYS A 148 -4.24 -11.02 -17.75
N SER A 149 -3.67 -10.62 -18.88
CA SER A 149 -2.40 -11.15 -19.38
C SER A 149 -1.19 -10.55 -18.66
N LYS A 150 -1.38 -9.47 -17.90
CA LYS A 150 -0.36 -8.78 -17.12
C LYS A 150 -0.48 -9.13 -15.63
N PRO A 151 0.62 -8.96 -14.85
CA PRO A 151 0.55 -9.18 -13.41
C PRO A 151 -0.45 -8.25 -12.71
N VAL A 152 -1.26 -8.81 -11.84
CA VAL A 152 -2.25 -8.11 -11.02
C VAL A 152 -1.94 -8.35 -9.54
N ILE A 153 -1.63 -7.28 -8.82
CA ILE A 153 -1.37 -7.29 -7.37
C ILE A 153 -2.51 -6.57 -6.67
N LEU A 154 -3.05 -7.18 -5.62
CA LEU A 154 -4.09 -6.59 -4.78
C LEU A 154 -3.53 -6.24 -3.40
N LEU A 155 -3.79 -5.01 -2.97
CA LEU A 155 -3.71 -4.60 -1.58
C LEU A 155 -5.13 -4.55 -1.00
N ASP A 156 -5.37 -5.32 0.04
CA ASP A 156 -6.60 -5.32 0.85
C ASP A 156 -6.19 -5.54 2.31
N HIS A 157 -6.40 -4.54 3.16
CA HIS A 157 -5.98 -4.59 4.58
C HIS A 157 -6.62 -5.76 5.34
N GLN A 158 -7.88 -6.08 5.03
CA GLN A 158 -8.61 -7.20 5.63
C GLN A 158 -9.03 -8.19 4.55
N PRO A 159 -8.13 -9.07 4.10
CA PRO A 159 -8.36 -9.96 2.96
C PRO A 159 -9.25 -11.15 3.35
N TYR A 160 -10.56 -10.94 3.29
CA TYR A 160 -11.54 -12.03 3.40
C TYR A 160 -11.92 -12.55 2.01
N ASP A 161 -12.47 -13.76 1.95
CA ASP A 161 -12.94 -14.39 0.71
C ASP A 161 -11.82 -14.55 -0.34
N LEU A 162 -10.68 -15.15 0.05
CA LEU A 162 -9.51 -15.32 -0.82
C LEU A 162 -9.83 -16.06 -2.12
N GLU A 163 -10.81 -16.99 -2.09
CA GLU A 163 -11.30 -17.70 -3.29
C GLU A 163 -11.85 -16.74 -4.33
N LYS A 164 -12.57 -15.68 -3.91
CA LYS A 164 -13.08 -14.66 -4.82
C LYS A 164 -11.96 -13.79 -5.39
N THR A 165 -10.86 -13.66 -4.66
CA THR A 165 -9.68 -12.93 -5.12
C THR A 165 -9.01 -13.69 -6.27
N GLU A 166 -8.86 -15.01 -6.13
CA GLU A 166 -8.35 -15.89 -7.17
C GLU A 166 -9.26 -15.90 -8.40
N GLU A 167 -10.58 -16.05 -8.22
CA GLU A 167 -11.59 -16.01 -9.31
C GLU A 167 -11.56 -14.67 -10.06
N ALA A 168 -11.24 -13.57 -9.40
CA ALA A 168 -11.10 -12.25 -10.02
C ALA A 168 -9.85 -12.11 -10.90
N GLY A 169 -8.92 -13.08 -10.84
CA GLY A 169 -7.69 -13.12 -11.63
C GLY A 169 -6.56 -12.28 -11.04
N VAL A 170 -6.53 -12.13 -9.72
CA VAL A 170 -5.43 -11.54 -8.96
C VAL A 170 -4.31 -12.57 -8.82
N ASP A 171 -3.06 -12.15 -8.96
CA ASP A 171 -1.88 -13.03 -8.91
C ASP A 171 -1.18 -13.00 -7.56
N LEU A 172 -1.35 -11.88 -6.80
CA LEU A 172 -0.73 -11.66 -5.50
C LEU A 172 -1.59 -10.70 -4.67
#